data_500b3280e911bcffeb33ca5c0d8aa2a4
#
_entry.id   500b3280e911bcffeb33ca5c0d8aa2a4
#
_cell.length_a   1.000
_cell.length_b   1.000
_cell.length_c   1.000
_cell.angle_alpha   90.00
_cell.angle_beta   90.00
_cell.angle_gamma   90.00
#
_symmetry.space_group_name_H-M   'P 1'
#
loop_
_entity.id
_entity.type
_entity.pdbx_description
1 polymer ?
#
loop_
_entity_poly.entity_id
_entity_poly.type
_entity_poly.pdbx_seq_one_letter_code
_entity_poly.pdbx_strand_id
1 'polypeptide(L)'
;MTSTARRLKKLRSKAGLNQSQLARSVNVTRAAASRWEQGDIDSILARNAIRVADTLDTSVEYLFTGKQPCTQIDVDALSRAIRTVEQVLKNLTPEGKATIVALVYQLILNDQPVSKNVVRQLKEAA
;
A
#
# COMPACT_ATOMS: atom_id res chain seq x y z
N MET A 1 -6.04 -6.70 -20.93
CA MET A 1 -5.36 -7.06 -19.67
C MET A 1 -5.96 -6.29 -18.53
N THR A 2 -6.43 -6.93 -17.49
CA THR A 2 -6.94 -6.27 -16.28
C THR A 2 -5.81 -5.61 -15.51
N SER A 3 -6.14 -4.59 -14.69
CA SER A 3 -5.13 -3.92 -13.85
C SER A 3 -4.48 -4.87 -12.85
N THR A 4 -5.22 -5.88 -12.37
CA THR A 4 -4.70 -6.92 -11.48
C THR A 4 -3.67 -7.80 -12.17
N ALA A 5 -3.92 -8.22 -13.41
CA ALA A 5 -2.98 -9.02 -14.19
C ALA A 5 -1.67 -8.27 -14.46
N ARG A 6 -1.77 -6.98 -14.77
CA ARG A 6 -0.57 -6.12 -14.94
C ARG A 6 0.22 -5.97 -13.64
N ARG A 7 -0.47 -5.80 -12.51
CA ARG A 7 0.18 -5.74 -11.19
C ARG A 7 0.90 -7.03 -10.86
N LEU A 8 0.24 -8.17 -11.08
CA LEU A 8 0.84 -9.49 -10.87
C LEU A 8 2.13 -9.65 -11.68
N LYS A 9 2.08 -9.36 -12.97
CA LYS A 9 3.25 -9.45 -13.86
C LYS A 9 4.38 -8.51 -13.42
N LYS A 10 4.04 -7.28 -13.04
CA LYS A 10 5.01 -6.28 -12.55
C LYS A 10 5.67 -6.73 -11.25
N LEU A 11 4.89 -7.22 -10.29
CA LEU A 11 5.40 -7.72 -9.01
C LEU A 11 6.29 -8.96 -9.20
N ARG A 12 5.88 -9.87 -10.07
CA ARG A 12 6.68 -11.05 -10.42
C ARG A 12 8.03 -10.64 -11.01
N SER A 13 8.03 -9.74 -11.98
CA SER A 13 9.26 -9.24 -12.61
C SER A 13 10.16 -8.53 -11.62
N LYS A 14 9.59 -7.73 -10.73
CA LYS A 14 10.32 -7.04 -9.66
C LYS A 14 10.96 -8.02 -8.68
N ALA A 15 10.31 -9.14 -8.40
CA ALA A 15 10.85 -10.21 -7.56
C ALA A 15 11.92 -11.07 -8.26
N GLY A 16 12.17 -10.84 -9.55
CA GLY A 16 13.14 -11.61 -10.34
C GLY A 16 12.68 -13.01 -10.70
N LEU A 17 11.39 -13.30 -10.64
CA LEU A 17 10.82 -14.61 -10.93
C LEU A 17 10.27 -14.68 -12.35
N ASN A 18 10.42 -15.83 -13.00
CA ASN A 18 9.68 -16.15 -14.22
C ASN A 18 8.35 -16.85 -13.87
N GLN A 19 7.48 -17.07 -14.86
CA GLN A 19 6.17 -17.70 -14.65
C GLN A 19 6.29 -19.11 -14.05
N SER A 20 7.28 -19.89 -14.46
CA SER A 20 7.52 -21.24 -13.94
C SER A 20 7.96 -21.21 -12.48
N GLN A 21 8.81 -20.28 -12.12
CA GLN A 21 9.28 -20.10 -10.74
C GLN A 21 8.13 -19.65 -9.81
N LEU A 22 7.33 -18.70 -10.25
CA LEU A 22 6.13 -18.29 -9.50
C LEU A 22 5.17 -19.46 -9.32
N ALA A 23 4.86 -20.19 -10.40
CA ALA A 23 3.96 -21.34 -10.37
C ALA A 23 4.45 -22.41 -9.38
N ARG A 24 5.74 -22.69 -9.37
CA ARG A 24 6.35 -23.64 -8.43
C ARG A 24 6.23 -23.18 -6.99
N SER A 25 6.49 -21.91 -6.73
CA SER A 25 6.40 -21.33 -5.38
C SER A 25 4.97 -21.36 -4.82
N VAL A 26 3.99 -21.23 -5.69
CA VAL A 26 2.56 -21.24 -5.33
C VAL A 26 1.95 -22.66 -5.42
N ASN A 27 2.72 -23.62 -5.90
CA ASN A 27 2.27 -25.01 -6.11
C ASN A 27 1.11 -25.14 -7.12
N VAL A 28 1.25 -24.49 -8.24
CA VAL A 28 0.33 -24.55 -9.38
C VAL A 28 1.11 -24.81 -10.68
N THR A 29 0.39 -25.07 -11.78
CA THR A 29 1.02 -25.25 -13.08
C THR A 29 1.44 -23.89 -13.67
N ARG A 30 2.47 -23.91 -14.53
CA ARG A 30 2.86 -22.72 -15.30
C ARG A 30 1.70 -22.17 -16.13
N ALA A 31 0.87 -23.05 -16.69
CA ALA A 31 -0.31 -22.66 -17.46
C ALA A 31 -1.30 -21.84 -16.60
N ALA A 32 -1.49 -22.21 -15.34
CA ALA A 32 -2.33 -21.45 -14.42
C ALA A 32 -1.76 -20.05 -14.16
N ALA A 33 -0.47 -19.93 -13.85
CA ALA A 33 0.20 -18.65 -13.66
C ALA A 33 0.13 -17.77 -14.91
N SER A 34 0.33 -18.36 -16.09
CA SER A 34 0.20 -17.67 -17.37
C SER A 34 -1.21 -17.12 -17.61
N ARG A 35 -2.24 -17.91 -17.31
CA ARG A 35 -3.64 -17.45 -17.44
C ARG A 35 -3.96 -16.28 -16.53
N TRP A 36 -3.44 -16.28 -15.29
CA TRP A 36 -3.63 -15.17 -14.38
C TRP A 36 -3.03 -13.86 -14.93
N GLU A 37 -1.85 -13.92 -15.53
CA GLU A 37 -1.21 -12.75 -16.15
C GLU A 37 -1.89 -12.31 -17.47
N GLN A 38 -2.66 -13.20 -18.10
CA GLN A 38 -3.45 -12.88 -19.29
C GLN A 38 -4.81 -12.25 -18.97
N GLY A 39 -5.20 -12.19 -17.71
CA GLY A 39 -6.42 -11.54 -17.25
C GLY A 39 -7.40 -12.44 -16.49
N ASP A 40 -7.17 -13.75 -16.46
CA ASP A 40 -8.03 -14.73 -15.79
C ASP A 40 -7.63 -14.92 -14.31
N ILE A 41 -7.27 -13.82 -13.64
CA ILE A 41 -6.86 -13.87 -12.24
C ILE A 41 -8.05 -13.93 -11.28
N ASP A 42 -9.24 -13.52 -11.72
CA ASP A 42 -10.46 -13.60 -10.92
C ASP A 42 -10.88 -15.04 -10.61
N SER A 43 -10.41 -16.02 -11.40
CA SER A 43 -10.63 -17.44 -11.17
C SER A 43 -9.68 -18.05 -10.13
N ILE A 44 -8.73 -17.30 -9.60
CA ILE A 44 -7.76 -17.78 -8.63
C ILE A 44 -8.44 -18.18 -7.31
N LEU A 45 -8.08 -19.35 -6.79
CA LEU A 45 -8.54 -19.77 -5.46
C LEU A 45 -7.91 -18.90 -4.38
N ALA A 46 -8.68 -18.60 -3.33
CA ALA A 46 -8.23 -17.73 -2.23
C ALA A 46 -6.88 -18.17 -1.63
N ARG A 47 -6.68 -19.46 -1.39
CA ARG A 47 -5.41 -20.02 -0.89
C ARG A 47 -4.24 -19.72 -1.83
N ASN A 48 -4.46 -19.75 -3.14
CA ASN A 48 -3.41 -19.45 -4.12
C ASN A 48 -3.13 -17.94 -4.17
N ALA A 49 -4.15 -17.11 -4.04
CA ALA A 49 -4.00 -15.67 -3.94
C ALA A 49 -3.14 -15.27 -2.73
N ILE A 50 -3.36 -15.91 -1.58
CA ILE A 50 -2.54 -15.71 -0.38
C ILE A 50 -1.09 -16.11 -0.64
N ARG A 51 -0.85 -17.27 -1.23
CA ARG A 51 0.50 -17.76 -1.55
C ARG A 51 1.22 -16.85 -2.55
N VAL A 52 0.51 -16.36 -3.57
CA VAL A 52 1.07 -15.39 -4.53
C VAL A 52 1.49 -14.11 -3.81
N ALA A 53 0.63 -13.57 -2.97
CA ALA A 53 0.93 -12.36 -2.20
C ALA A 53 2.15 -12.56 -1.29
N ASP A 54 2.23 -13.67 -0.58
CA ASP A 54 3.38 -14.00 0.28
C ASP A 54 4.67 -14.15 -0.54
N THR A 55 4.61 -14.85 -1.68
CA THR A 55 5.78 -15.07 -2.55
C THR A 55 6.30 -13.75 -3.15
N LEU A 56 5.40 -12.82 -3.46
CA LEU A 56 5.73 -11.53 -4.06
C LEU A 56 5.92 -10.40 -3.02
N ASP A 57 5.91 -10.74 -1.74
CA ASP A 57 6.05 -9.79 -0.63
C ASP A 57 5.05 -8.64 -0.73
N THR A 58 3.80 -8.96 -0.92
CA THR A 58 2.70 -8.01 -1.04
C THR A 58 1.46 -8.53 -0.30
N SER A 59 0.38 -7.75 -0.32
CA SER A 59 -0.91 -8.19 0.23
C SER A 59 -1.87 -8.60 -0.87
N VAL A 60 -2.82 -9.48 -0.52
CA VAL A 60 -3.93 -9.84 -1.42
C VAL A 60 -4.73 -8.60 -1.81
N GLU A 61 -4.96 -7.70 -0.86
CA GLU A 61 -5.67 -6.45 -1.12
C GLU A 61 -4.95 -5.60 -2.18
N TYR A 62 -3.64 -5.39 -2.03
CA TYR A 62 -2.86 -4.63 -3.01
C TYR A 62 -2.88 -5.29 -4.39
N LEU A 63 -2.73 -6.62 -4.44
CA LEU A 63 -2.73 -7.37 -5.69
C LEU A 63 -4.02 -7.14 -6.48
N PHE A 64 -5.18 -7.19 -5.83
CA PHE A 64 -6.48 -7.07 -6.48
C PHE A 64 -7.00 -5.64 -6.63
N THR A 65 -6.71 -4.76 -5.70
CA THR A 65 -7.25 -3.40 -5.69
C THR A 65 -6.24 -2.31 -6.05
N GLY A 66 -4.94 -2.60 -5.92
CA GLY A 66 -3.88 -1.60 -6.06
C GLY A 66 -3.77 -0.65 -4.86
N LYS A 67 -4.54 -0.87 -3.80
CA LYS A 67 -4.48 -0.08 -2.58
C LYS A 67 -3.48 -0.71 -1.62
N GLN A 68 -2.54 0.09 -1.14
CA GLN A 68 -1.62 -0.33 -0.08
C GLN A 68 -2.43 -0.58 1.20
N PRO A 69 -2.24 -1.74 1.86
CA PRO A 69 -2.82 -1.91 3.18
C PRO A 69 -2.21 -0.88 4.13
N CYS A 70 -3.04 -0.34 5.02
CA CYS A 70 -2.64 0.67 6.02
C CYS A 70 -1.63 0.13 7.07
N THR A 71 -1.04 -1.04 6.84
CA THR A 71 -0.17 -1.72 7.79
C THR A 71 1.32 -1.38 7.65
N GLN A 72 1.73 -0.79 6.53
CA GLN A 72 3.11 -0.30 6.38
C GLN A 72 3.14 1.19 6.67
N ILE A 73 3.79 1.54 7.77
CA ILE A 73 4.05 2.94 8.10
C ILE A 73 5.12 3.46 7.13
N ASP A 74 4.74 4.45 6.34
CA ASP A 74 5.70 5.21 5.54
C ASP A 74 6.44 6.16 6.49
N VAL A 75 7.64 5.77 6.88
CA VAL A 75 8.46 6.52 7.83
C VAL A 75 8.79 7.92 7.33
N ASP A 76 9.01 8.08 6.02
CA ASP A 76 9.29 9.39 5.43
C ASP A 76 8.06 10.29 5.47
N ALA A 77 6.89 9.77 5.13
CA ALA A 77 5.63 10.50 5.25
C ALA A 77 5.33 10.86 6.71
N LEU A 78 5.55 9.93 7.64
CA LEU A 78 5.36 10.18 9.07
C LEU A 78 6.32 11.26 9.58
N SER A 79 7.60 11.21 9.20
CA SER A 79 8.59 12.22 9.57
C SER A 79 8.22 13.60 9.04
N ARG A 80 7.73 13.69 7.80
CA ARG A 80 7.22 14.94 7.23
C ARG A 80 6.02 15.46 8.00
N ALA A 81 5.08 14.59 8.38
CA ALA A 81 3.92 14.95 9.18
C ALA A 81 4.33 15.54 10.52
N ILE A 82 5.24 14.88 11.24
CA ILE A 82 5.75 15.34 12.53
C ILE A 82 6.40 16.71 12.40
N ARG A 83 7.30 16.91 11.45
CA ARG A 83 7.98 18.20 11.21
C ARG A 83 7.00 19.30 10.89
N THR A 84 6.01 19.05 10.03
CA THR A 84 5.00 20.04 9.65
C THR A 84 4.18 20.49 10.86
N VAL A 85 3.75 19.56 11.68
CA VAL A 85 2.98 19.87 12.91
C VAL A 85 3.84 20.63 13.91
N GLU A 86 5.08 20.23 14.13
CA GLU A 86 6.00 20.91 15.05
C GLU A 86 6.34 22.35 14.63
N GLN A 87 6.45 22.60 13.32
CA GLN A 87 6.69 23.94 12.80
C GLN A 87 5.51 24.89 12.98
N VAL A 88 4.29 24.38 12.93
CA VAL A 88 3.07 25.19 12.93
C VAL A 88 2.45 25.30 14.33
N LEU A 89 2.52 24.24 15.12
CA LEU A 89 1.82 24.10 16.39
C LEU A 89 2.80 23.79 17.53
N LYS A 90 3.31 24.83 18.17
CA LYS A 90 4.37 24.68 19.18
C LYS A 90 3.85 24.32 20.58
N ASN A 91 2.59 24.55 20.89
CA ASN A 91 2.04 24.44 22.26
C ASN A 91 0.87 23.45 22.32
N LEU A 92 1.09 22.22 21.85
CA LEU A 92 0.09 21.15 21.92
C LEU A 92 0.41 20.16 23.04
N THR A 93 -0.66 19.63 23.65
CA THR A 93 -0.54 18.45 24.52
C THR A 93 -0.05 17.25 23.69
N PRO A 94 0.63 16.25 24.30
CA PRO A 94 1.06 15.06 23.58
C PRO A 94 -0.07 14.34 22.84
N GLU A 95 -1.25 14.25 23.43
CA GLU A 95 -2.43 13.62 22.86
C GLU A 95 -2.96 14.40 21.64
N GLY A 96 -3.09 15.73 21.78
CA GLY A 96 -3.51 16.61 20.68
C GLY A 96 -2.52 16.59 19.52
N LYS A 97 -1.22 16.56 19.82
CA LYS A 97 -0.16 16.44 18.82
C LYS A 97 -0.24 15.12 18.05
N ALA A 98 -0.43 14.01 18.75
CA ALA A 98 -0.55 12.68 18.12
C ALA A 98 -1.76 12.62 17.17
N THR A 99 -2.90 13.16 17.57
CA THR A 99 -4.10 13.21 16.72
C THR A 99 -3.86 14.00 15.44
N ILE A 100 -3.26 15.17 15.55
CA ILE A 100 -3.01 16.03 14.38
C ILE A 100 -1.93 15.43 13.48
N VAL A 101 -0.87 14.84 14.04
CA VAL A 101 0.15 14.13 13.26
C VAL A 101 -0.49 12.99 12.47
N ALA A 102 -1.38 12.21 13.06
CA ALA A 102 -2.08 11.12 12.37
C ALA A 102 -2.93 11.65 11.19
N LEU A 103 -3.65 12.74 11.36
CA LEU A 103 -4.44 13.36 10.30
C LEU A 103 -3.56 13.91 9.16
N VAL A 104 -2.48 14.60 9.50
CA VAL A 104 -1.51 15.10 8.50
C VAL A 104 -0.85 13.95 7.76
N TYR A 105 -0.50 12.88 8.46
CA TYR A 105 0.06 11.67 7.85
C TYR A 105 -0.90 11.06 6.81
N GLN A 106 -2.19 10.96 7.12
CA GLN A 106 -3.21 10.50 6.17
C GLN A 106 -3.31 11.39 4.93
N LEU A 107 -3.24 12.71 5.11
CA LEU A 107 -3.23 13.65 3.99
C LEU A 107 -2.01 13.45 3.08
N ILE A 108 -0.82 13.24 3.66
CA ILE A 108 0.40 12.98 2.90
C ILE A 108 0.29 11.67 2.12
N LEU A 109 -0.23 10.61 2.73
CA LEU A 109 -0.40 9.31 2.06
C LEU A 109 -1.38 9.38 0.88
N ASN A 110 -2.35 10.28 0.95
CA ASN A 110 -3.36 10.48 -0.09
C ASN A 110 -2.98 11.57 -1.10
N ASP A 111 -1.71 11.99 -1.12
CA ASP A 111 -1.21 13.08 -1.98
C ASP A 111 -2.01 14.39 -1.87
N GLN A 112 -2.63 14.62 -0.72
CA GLN A 112 -3.35 15.85 -0.45
C GLN A 112 -2.39 16.96 -0.01
N PRO A 113 -2.63 18.21 -0.45
CA PRO A 113 -1.76 19.32 -0.07
C PRO A 113 -1.86 19.61 1.42
N VAL A 114 -0.71 19.68 2.06
CA VAL A 114 -0.60 20.03 3.48
C VAL A 114 0.03 21.41 3.61
N SER A 115 -0.81 22.41 3.80
CA SER A 115 -0.38 23.78 4.06
C SER A 115 -0.45 24.09 5.55
N LYS A 116 0.21 25.17 5.97
CA LYS A 116 0.12 25.66 7.36
C LYS A 116 -1.33 25.95 7.78
N ASN A 117 -2.16 26.41 6.85
CA ASN A 117 -3.58 26.67 7.12
C ASN A 117 -4.37 25.38 7.35
N VAL A 118 -4.10 24.33 6.59
CA VAL A 118 -4.73 23.01 6.76
C VAL A 118 -4.42 22.46 8.16
N VAL A 119 -3.16 22.55 8.60
CA VAL A 119 -2.75 22.08 9.94
C VAL A 119 -3.46 22.85 11.05
N ARG A 120 -3.61 24.18 10.90
CA ARG A 120 -4.34 25.01 11.84
C ARG A 120 -5.83 24.65 11.89
N GLN A 121 -6.46 24.42 10.74
CA GLN A 121 -7.86 23.97 10.65
C GLN A 121 -8.07 22.62 11.33
N LEU A 122 -7.14 21.68 11.19
CA LEU A 122 -7.20 20.39 11.89
C LEU A 122 -7.14 20.56 13.41
N LYS A 123 -6.35 21.49 13.90
CA LYS A 123 -6.30 21.83 15.34
C LYS A 123 -7.66 22.34 15.85
N GLU A 124 -8.33 23.18 15.09
CA GLU A 124 -9.63 23.74 15.48
C GLU A 124 -10.75 22.69 15.43
N ALA A 125 -10.64 21.69 14.56
CA ALA A 125 -11.61 20.61 14.40
C ALA A 125 -11.40 19.44 15.39
N ALA A 126 -10.24 19.37 16.01
CA ALA A 126 -9.88 18.29 16.95
C ALA A 126 -10.36 18.63 18.43
#